data_9a8b79f79cc61ec13c008316f1acdda0
#
_entry.id   9a8b79f79cc61ec13c008316f1acdda0
#
_cell.length_a   1.000
_cell.length_b   1.000
_cell.length_c   1.000
_cell.angle_alpha   90.00
_cell.angle_beta   90.00
_cell.angle_gamma   90.00
#
_symmetry.space_group_name_H-M   'P 1'
#
loop_
_entity.id
_entity.type
_entity.pdbx_description
1 polymer ?
#
loop_
_entity_poly.entity_id
_entity_poly.type
_entity_poly.pdbx_seq_one_letter_code
_entity_poly.pdbx_strand_id
1 'polypeptide(L)'
;MRILCLDVESTGLNPEKDQITEWGAALYDSDTKQPVRVSGFLIKGVFISEEITRITHITQSMVDTYGVSPEAGLSAIYGLAQQAEMLCGHNFQFDRSFLDAEAKRQGKALITLPHIDTRTDLPPEAYKKGKSASLKYLCCDHKIYFTAHRAVSDVLATLELLGQYDIREVIERSRIPNVEVRAVVDYSERLLAKERSYYWFAELKQWRKPMKLSEVDAEKVAAPFSVVLVEPPK
;
A
#
# COMPACT_ATOMS: atom_id res chain seq x y z
N MET A 1 -5.71 -19.41 -6.59
CA MET A 1 -6.51 -18.18 -6.41
C MET A 1 -5.88 -17.05 -7.20
N ARG A 2 -6.71 -16.13 -7.78
CA ARG A 2 -6.19 -14.99 -8.54
C ARG A 2 -6.29 -13.71 -7.73
N ILE A 3 -5.16 -13.01 -7.63
CA ILE A 3 -5.00 -11.76 -6.89
C ILE A 3 -4.66 -10.66 -7.88
N LEU A 4 -5.37 -9.53 -7.85
CA LEU A 4 -5.02 -8.35 -8.62
C LEU A 4 -4.22 -7.39 -7.73
N CYS A 5 -2.92 -7.29 -7.99
CA CYS A 5 -2.07 -6.29 -7.36
C CYS A 5 -2.16 -4.98 -8.13
N LEU A 6 -2.33 -3.87 -7.41
CA LEU A 6 -2.46 -2.52 -7.95
C LEU A 6 -1.52 -1.57 -7.23
N ASP A 7 -1.04 -0.59 -7.97
CA ASP A 7 -0.32 0.59 -7.49
C ASP A 7 -0.63 1.77 -8.40
N VAL A 8 -0.63 3.00 -7.87
CA VAL A 8 -0.86 4.21 -8.64
C VAL A 8 0.21 5.26 -8.38
N GLU A 9 0.64 5.93 -9.45
CA GLU A 9 1.29 7.23 -9.33
C GLU A 9 0.26 8.33 -9.56
N SER A 10 0.41 9.46 -8.86
CA SER A 10 -0.58 10.54 -8.88
C SER A 10 0.07 11.92 -8.87
N THR A 11 -0.73 12.96 -9.14
CA THR A 11 -0.27 14.36 -9.09
C THR A 11 -0.14 14.91 -7.68
N GLY A 12 -0.61 14.16 -6.66
CA GLY A 12 -0.55 14.53 -5.25
C GLY A 12 -1.20 13.47 -4.37
N LEU A 13 -1.53 13.81 -3.14
CA LEU A 13 -1.96 12.84 -2.12
C LEU A 13 -3.47 12.83 -1.86
N ASN A 14 -4.23 13.74 -2.45
CA ASN A 14 -5.66 13.87 -2.20
C ASN A 14 -6.48 13.36 -3.38
N PRO A 15 -7.13 12.17 -3.28
CA PRO A 15 -7.85 11.55 -4.40
C PRO A 15 -9.04 12.38 -4.91
N GLU A 16 -9.59 13.30 -4.11
CA GLU A 16 -10.68 14.19 -4.55
C GLU A 16 -10.20 15.35 -5.43
N LYS A 17 -8.92 15.74 -5.31
CA LYS A 17 -8.33 16.89 -6.02
C LYS A 17 -7.28 16.47 -7.05
N ASP A 18 -6.55 15.40 -6.74
CA ASP A 18 -5.43 14.93 -7.55
C ASP A 18 -5.87 13.87 -8.55
N GLN A 19 -5.04 13.66 -9.55
CA GLN A 19 -5.32 12.76 -10.66
C GLN A 19 -4.27 11.65 -10.73
N ILE A 20 -4.68 10.50 -11.23
CA ILE A 20 -3.77 9.38 -11.49
C ILE A 20 -2.92 9.71 -12.72
N THR A 21 -1.61 9.48 -12.61
CA THR A 21 -0.65 9.68 -13.70
C THR A 21 -0.20 8.38 -14.33
N GLU A 22 -0.13 7.30 -13.53
CA GLU A 22 0.17 5.94 -13.98
C GLU A 22 -0.64 4.91 -13.18
N TRP A 23 -1.14 3.88 -13.86
CA TRP A 23 -1.62 2.65 -13.27
C TRP A 23 -0.58 1.55 -13.43
N GLY A 24 -0.27 0.84 -12.37
CA GLY A 24 0.38 -0.46 -12.37
C GLY A 24 -0.59 -1.54 -11.93
N ALA A 25 -0.64 -2.64 -12.65
CA ALA A 25 -1.52 -3.75 -12.33
C ALA A 25 -0.89 -5.09 -12.72
N ALA A 26 -1.05 -6.11 -11.88
CA ALA A 26 -0.72 -7.48 -12.26
C ALA A 26 -1.74 -8.46 -11.69
N LEU A 27 -2.27 -9.30 -12.56
CA LEU A 27 -3.05 -10.46 -12.17
C LEU A 27 -2.08 -11.59 -11.81
N TYR A 28 -2.13 -12.06 -10.58
CA TYR A 28 -1.19 -13.01 -9.98
C TYR A 28 -1.89 -14.31 -9.62
N ASP A 29 -1.27 -15.42 -9.94
CA ASP A 29 -1.73 -16.75 -9.50
C ASP A 29 -1.00 -17.16 -8.22
N SER A 30 -1.77 -17.35 -7.15
CA SER A 30 -1.23 -17.66 -5.82
C SER A 30 -0.62 -19.07 -5.73
N ASP A 31 -1.04 -19.98 -6.59
CA ASP A 31 -0.61 -21.38 -6.51
C ASP A 31 0.75 -21.57 -7.21
N THR A 32 0.91 -20.91 -8.35
CA THR A 32 2.21 -20.89 -9.07
C THR A 32 3.15 -19.81 -8.57
N LYS A 33 2.66 -18.85 -7.80
CA LYS A 33 3.39 -17.66 -7.35
C LYS A 33 3.98 -16.85 -8.51
N GLN A 34 3.22 -16.72 -9.60
CA GLN A 34 3.65 -16.00 -10.80
C GLN A 34 2.59 -15.01 -11.28
N PRO A 35 3.02 -13.87 -11.85
CA PRO A 35 2.09 -12.98 -12.55
C PRO A 35 1.60 -13.65 -13.84
N VAL A 36 0.29 -13.72 -14.01
CA VAL A 36 -0.39 -14.21 -15.23
C VAL A 36 -0.47 -13.12 -16.29
N ARG A 37 -0.65 -11.89 -15.85
CA ARG A 37 -0.71 -10.69 -16.71
C ARG A 37 -0.15 -9.52 -15.96
N VAL A 38 0.68 -8.72 -16.63
CA VAL A 38 1.19 -7.43 -16.14
C VAL A 38 0.72 -6.35 -17.10
N SER A 39 0.27 -5.23 -16.56
CA SER A 39 -0.23 -4.09 -17.32
C SER A 39 0.22 -2.79 -16.67
N GLY A 40 0.57 -1.81 -17.47
CA GLY A 40 0.90 -0.45 -17.03
C GLY A 40 0.35 0.57 -18.00
N PHE A 41 -0.23 1.65 -17.49
CA PHE A 41 -0.85 2.69 -18.30
C PHE A 41 -0.49 4.07 -17.75
N LEU A 42 0.21 4.88 -18.53
CA LEU A 42 0.27 6.32 -18.31
C LEU A 42 -1.09 6.94 -18.66
N ILE A 43 -1.51 7.93 -17.90
CA ILE A 43 -2.80 8.60 -18.11
C ILE A 43 -2.57 9.98 -18.70
N LYS A 44 -3.16 10.24 -19.87
CA LYS A 44 -3.08 11.52 -20.56
C LYS A 44 -4.09 12.53 -20.00
N GLY A 45 -3.85 13.81 -20.30
CA GLY A 45 -4.73 14.90 -19.90
C GLY A 45 -4.50 15.38 -18.47
N VAL A 46 -3.42 14.93 -17.83
CA VAL A 46 -2.98 15.35 -16.50
C VAL A 46 -1.75 16.25 -16.61
N PHE A 47 -1.65 17.21 -15.71
CA PHE A 47 -0.47 18.09 -15.62
C PHE A 47 0.58 17.44 -14.70
N ILE A 48 1.79 17.25 -15.22
CA ILE A 48 2.92 16.67 -14.49
C ILE A 48 3.87 17.79 -14.04
N SER A 49 3.90 18.08 -12.75
CA SER A 49 4.83 19.07 -12.18
C SER A 49 6.28 18.55 -12.18
N GLU A 50 7.25 19.45 -12.04
CA GLU A 50 8.66 19.08 -11.89
C GLU A 50 8.90 18.23 -10.64
N GLU A 51 8.11 18.45 -9.57
CA GLU A 51 8.18 17.65 -8.35
C GLU A 51 7.74 16.22 -8.61
N ILE A 52 6.61 16.00 -9.29
CA ILE A 52 6.13 14.66 -9.67
C ILE A 52 7.13 13.97 -10.58
N THR A 53 7.66 14.70 -11.59
CA THR A 53 8.71 14.14 -12.47
C THR A 53 9.94 13.69 -11.69
N ARG A 54 10.35 14.45 -10.67
CA ARG A 54 11.52 14.11 -9.84
C ARG A 54 11.31 12.85 -9.00
N ILE A 55 10.08 12.59 -8.56
CA ILE A 55 9.72 11.43 -7.75
C ILE A 55 9.50 10.20 -8.62
N THR A 56 8.64 10.33 -9.64
CA THR A 56 8.12 9.19 -10.43
C THR A 56 8.90 8.95 -11.72
N HIS A 57 9.73 9.91 -12.13
CA HIS A 57 10.38 9.94 -13.45
C HIS A 57 9.40 9.99 -14.64
N ILE A 58 8.12 10.27 -14.40
CA ILE A 58 7.11 10.48 -15.43
C ILE A 58 7.18 11.96 -15.85
N THR A 59 7.34 12.20 -17.15
CA THR A 59 7.38 13.54 -17.73
C THR A 59 6.06 13.89 -18.43
N GLN A 60 5.80 15.19 -18.63
CA GLN A 60 4.64 15.64 -19.41
C GLN A 60 4.63 15.01 -20.81
N SER A 61 5.79 14.99 -21.48
CA SER A 61 5.90 14.39 -22.82
C SER A 61 5.56 12.90 -22.84
N MET A 62 5.87 12.16 -21.77
CA MET A 62 5.53 10.73 -21.69
C MET A 62 4.01 10.53 -21.61
N VAL A 63 3.31 11.27 -20.77
CA VAL A 63 1.85 11.13 -20.63
C VAL A 63 1.11 11.64 -21.88
N ASP A 64 1.60 12.69 -22.53
CA ASP A 64 1.00 13.24 -23.74
C ASP A 64 1.17 12.27 -24.95
N THR A 65 2.33 11.61 -25.04
CA THR A 65 2.67 10.73 -26.18
C THR A 65 2.13 9.33 -26.01
N TYR A 66 2.26 8.74 -24.80
CA TYR A 66 2.00 7.31 -24.55
C TYR A 66 0.81 7.06 -23.63
N GLY A 67 0.24 8.12 -23.04
CA GLY A 67 -0.89 8.00 -22.14
C GLY A 67 -2.18 7.55 -22.84
N VAL A 68 -2.95 6.74 -22.13
CA VAL A 68 -4.33 6.41 -22.51
C VAL A 68 -5.31 7.38 -21.82
N SER A 69 -6.56 7.41 -22.26
CA SER A 69 -7.56 8.21 -21.55
C SER A 69 -7.85 7.63 -20.16
N PRO A 70 -8.26 8.43 -19.16
CA PRO A 70 -8.65 7.94 -17.84
C PRO A 70 -9.69 6.82 -17.91
N GLU A 71 -10.65 6.91 -18.84
CA GLU A 71 -11.69 5.90 -19.05
C GLU A 71 -11.14 4.57 -19.54
N ALA A 72 -10.17 4.62 -20.47
CA ALA A 72 -9.52 3.42 -20.98
C ALA A 72 -8.67 2.74 -19.91
N GLY A 73 -7.90 3.53 -19.13
CA GLY A 73 -7.13 3.03 -18.00
C GLY A 73 -8.01 2.35 -16.96
N LEU A 74 -9.04 3.03 -16.47
CA LEU A 74 -9.96 2.47 -15.49
C LEU A 74 -10.70 1.23 -16.03
N SER A 75 -11.13 1.24 -17.29
CA SER A 75 -11.79 0.08 -17.89
C SER A 75 -10.89 -1.15 -17.97
N ALA A 76 -9.58 -0.97 -18.22
CA ALA A 76 -8.61 -2.05 -18.19
C ALA A 76 -8.46 -2.63 -16.76
N ILE A 77 -8.39 -1.77 -15.73
CA ILE A 77 -8.36 -2.22 -14.32
C ILE A 77 -9.61 -3.02 -13.96
N TYR A 78 -10.80 -2.56 -14.37
CA TYR A 78 -12.05 -3.31 -14.14
C TYR A 78 -12.04 -4.67 -14.83
N GLY A 79 -11.54 -4.73 -16.08
CA GLY A 79 -11.39 -6.00 -16.80
C GLY A 79 -10.47 -7.01 -16.10
N LEU A 80 -9.41 -6.53 -15.43
CA LEU A 80 -8.56 -7.37 -14.60
C LEU A 80 -9.24 -7.78 -13.28
N ALA A 81 -9.94 -6.84 -12.64
CA ALA A 81 -10.64 -7.09 -11.38
C ALA A 81 -11.74 -8.14 -11.51
N GLN A 82 -12.43 -8.23 -12.67
CA GLN A 82 -13.40 -9.29 -12.95
C GLN A 82 -12.81 -10.70 -12.96
N GLN A 83 -11.50 -10.82 -13.13
CA GLN A 83 -10.77 -12.09 -13.14
C GLN A 83 -10.12 -12.41 -11.80
N ALA A 84 -10.18 -11.49 -10.84
CA ALA A 84 -9.55 -11.61 -9.52
C ALA A 84 -10.59 -11.97 -8.44
N GLU A 85 -10.12 -12.63 -7.41
CA GLU A 85 -10.87 -12.98 -6.21
C GLU A 85 -10.50 -12.05 -5.05
N MET A 86 -9.36 -11.35 -5.17
CA MET A 86 -8.81 -10.48 -4.14
C MET A 86 -7.97 -9.37 -4.76
N LEU A 87 -7.91 -8.20 -4.12
CA LEU A 87 -6.96 -7.14 -4.45
C LEU A 87 -5.70 -7.25 -3.58
N CYS A 88 -4.61 -6.63 -4.01
CA CYS A 88 -3.40 -6.50 -3.23
C CYS A 88 -2.72 -5.17 -3.54
N GLY A 89 -1.94 -4.66 -2.60
CA GLY A 89 -1.06 -3.52 -2.78
C GLY A 89 -0.13 -3.34 -1.58
N HIS A 90 0.64 -2.27 -1.61
CA HIS A 90 1.49 -1.87 -0.49
C HIS A 90 1.08 -0.50 0.03
N ASN A 91 0.57 -0.40 1.25
CA ASN A 91 -0.16 0.78 1.74
C ASN A 91 -1.45 1.01 0.91
N PHE A 92 -2.13 -0.09 0.63
CA PHE A 92 -3.18 -0.21 -0.36
C PHE A 92 -4.36 0.75 -0.17
N GLN A 93 -4.57 1.28 1.02
CA GLN A 93 -5.61 2.29 1.26
C GLN A 93 -5.41 3.54 0.40
N PHE A 94 -4.17 3.90 0.08
CA PHE A 94 -3.86 5.02 -0.80
C PHE A 94 -4.35 4.73 -2.23
N ASP A 95 -3.91 3.62 -2.83
CA ASP A 95 -4.29 3.21 -4.19
C ASP A 95 -5.78 2.98 -4.32
N ARG A 96 -6.38 2.37 -3.30
CA ARG A 96 -7.81 2.15 -3.21
C ARG A 96 -8.60 3.46 -3.24
N SER A 97 -8.13 4.48 -2.53
CA SER A 97 -8.80 5.78 -2.50
C SER A 97 -8.81 6.47 -3.87
N PHE A 98 -7.73 6.36 -4.63
CA PHE A 98 -7.65 6.87 -6.00
C PHE A 98 -8.50 6.04 -6.97
N LEU A 99 -8.51 4.71 -6.85
CA LEU A 99 -9.38 3.83 -7.63
C LEU A 99 -10.86 4.18 -7.41
N ASP A 100 -11.28 4.34 -6.16
CA ASP A 100 -12.65 4.65 -5.79
C ASP A 100 -13.04 6.07 -6.25
N ALA A 101 -12.15 7.05 -6.14
CA ALA A 101 -12.39 8.41 -6.62
C ALA A 101 -12.55 8.45 -8.15
N GLU A 102 -11.68 7.73 -8.88
CA GLU A 102 -11.76 7.66 -10.33
C GLU A 102 -13.02 6.92 -10.80
N ALA A 103 -13.40 5.84 -10.11
CA ALA A 103 -14.66 5.14 -10.36
C ALA A 103 -15.87 6.08 -10.20
N LYS A 104 -15.91 6.89 -9.13
CA LYS A 104 -16.95 7.89 -8.88
C LYS A 104 -17.00 8.95 -9.98
N ARG A 105 -15.84 9.51 -10.40
CA ARG A 105 -15.76 10.49 -11.48
C ARG A 105 -16.37 9.97 -12.79
N GLN A 106 -16.20 8.67 -13.04
CA GLN A 106 -16.73 8.02 -14.24
C GLN A 106 -18.08 7.35 -14.06
N GLY A 107 -18.74 7.52 -12.91
CA GLY A 107 -20.06 6.94 -12.62
C GLY A 107 -20.07 5.39 -12.60
N LYS A 108 -18.93 4.76 -12.25
CA LYS A 108 -18.80 3.30 -12.14
C LYS A 108 -19.04 2.82 -10.73
N ALA A 109 -19.55 1.59 -10.59
CA ALA A 109 -19.68 0.93 -9.30
C ALA A 109 -18.30 0.66 -8.70
N LEU A 110 -18.15 0.76 -7.37
CA LEU A 110 -16.89 0.46 -6.70
C LEU A 110 -16.56 -1.03 -6.77
N ILE A 111 -15.28 -1.37 -6.88
CA ILE A 111 -14.82 -2.75 -6.77
C ILE A 111 -14.83 -3.16 -5.30
N THR A 112 -15.59 -4.19 -4.93
CA THR A 112 -15.82 -4.61 -3.54
C THR A 112 -15.03 -5.85 -3.12
N LEU A 113 -14.01 -6.23 -3.88
CA LEU A 113 -13.17 -7.37 -3.55
C LEU A 113 -12.43 -7.16 -2.21
N PRO A 114 -12.24 -8.22 -1.40
CA PRO A 114 -11.35 -8.16 -0.24
C PRO A 114 -9.91 -7.84 -0.69
N HIS A 115 -9.08 -7.38 0.23
CA HIS A 115 -7.72 -7.00 -0.14
C HIS A 115 -6.67 -7.43 0.87
N ILE A 116 -5.44 -7.52 0.40
CA ILE A 116 -4.19 -7.68 1.15
C ILE A 116 -3.43 -6.37 1.06
N ASP A 117 -2.94 -5.88 2.20
CA ASP A 117 -1.97 -4.79 2.29
C ASP A 117 -0.63 -5.35 2.80
N THR A 118 0.37 -5.47 1.93
CA THR A 118 1.67 -6.01 2.32
C THR A 118 2.42 -5.15 3.34
N ARG A 119 1.96 -3.93 3.60
CA ARG A 119 2.49 -3.08 4.67
C ARG A 119 2.09 -3.56 6.07
N THR A 120 0.97 -4.28 6.20
CA THR A 120 0.39 -4.65 7.51
C THR A 120 0.04 -6.12 7.64
N ASP A 121 -0.13 -6.83 6.53
CA ASP A 121 -0.72 -8.17 6.52
C ASP A 121 0.31 -9.30 6.39
N LEU A 122 1.56 -8.99 6.08
CA LEU A 122 2.62 -10.00 6.13
C LEU A 122 2.83 -10.49 7.58
N PRO A 123 3.36 -11.70 7.77
CA PRO A 123 3.69 -12.20 9.10
C PRO A 123 4.66 -11.27 9.86
N PRO A 124 4.64 -11.25 11.20
CA PRO A 124 5.46 -10.32 11.99
C PRO A 124 6.96 -10.38 11.71
N GLU A 125 7.48 -11.53 11.32
CA GLU A 125 8.89 -11.73 10.95
C GLU A 125 9.29 -11.04 9.65
N ALA A 126 8.33 -10.65 8.81
CA ALA A 126 8.59 -9.84 7.63
C ALA A 126 9.11 -8.44 7.99
N TYR A 127 8.78 -7.96 9.18
CA TYR A 127 9.05 -6.60 9.62
C TYR A 127 10.17 -6.57 10.64
N LYS A 128 11.30 -5.96 10.32
CA LYS A 128 12.38 -5.77 11.29
C LYS A 128 12.01 -4.69 12.31
N LYS A 129 12.23 -4.98 13.59
CA LYS A 129 12.00 -4.03 14.68
C LYS A 129 12.76 -2.71 14.44
N GLY A 130 12.08 -1.60 14.66
CA GLY A 130 12.63 -0.26 14.50
C GLY A 130 12.89 0.17 13.05
N LYS A 131 12.50 -0.63 12.06
CA LYS A 131 12.62 -0.31 10.63
C LYS A 131 11.29 0.16 10.05
N SER A 132 11.39 0.94 8.98
CA SER A 132 10.20 1.35 8.21
C SER A 132 9.58 0.14 7.50
N ALA A 133 8.25 0.09 7.47
CA ALA A 133 7.48 -0.86 6.67
C ALA A 133 7.18 -0.32 5.25
N SER A 134 7.95 0.64 4.73
CA SER A 134 7.80 1.07 3.34
C SER A 134 8.30 -0.02 2.38
N LEU A 135 7.71 -0.10 1.18
CA LEU A 135 8.04 -1.12 0.19
C LEU A 135 9.55 -1.19 -0.06
N LYS A 136 10.19 -0.04 -0.24
CA LYS A 136 11.64 0.07 -0.45
C LYS A 136 12.46 -0.61 0.64
N TYR A 137 12.12 -0.40 1.91
CA TYR A 137 12.86 -1.01 3.04
C TYR A 137 12.55 -2.49 3.17
N LEU A 138 11.30 -2.90 3.02
CA LEU A 138 10.94 -4.33 3.04
C LEU A 138 11.62 -5.08 1.91
N CYS A 139 11.57 -4.57 0.69
CA CYS A 139 12.24 -5.19 -0.46
C CYS A 139 13.75 -5.28 -0.26
N CYS A 140 14.40 -4.24 0.26
CA CYS A 140 15.83 -4.28 0.58
C CYS A 140 16.16 -5.40 1.58
N ASP A 141 15.36 -5.52 2.65
CA ASP A 141 15.53 -6.56 3.67
C ASP A 141 15.29 -7.98 3.13
N HIS A 142 14.44 -8.12 2.11
CA HIS A 142 14.11 -9.37 1.42
C HIS A 142 14.93 -9.61 0.15
N LYS A 143 15.96 -8.79 -0.11
CA LYS A 143 16.86 -8.89 -1.27
C LYS A 143 16.15 -8.75 -2.62
N ILE A 144 15.06 -7.97 -2.65
CA ILE A 144 14.32 -7.62 -3.85
C ILE A 144 14.82 -6.26 -4.34
N TYR A 145 15.27 -6.20 -5.59
CA TYR A 145 15.78 -4.98 -6.22
C TYR A 145 14.78 -4.47 -7.26
N PHE A 146 14.36 -3.23 -7.12
CA PHE A 146 13.41 -2.60 -8.03
C PHE A 146 13.63 -1.08 -8.10
N THR A 147 13.06 -0.45 -9.11
CA THR A 147 13.03 1.01 -9.23
C THR A 147 11.72 1.52 -8.63
N ALA A 148 11.79 2.14 -7.47
CA ALA A 148 10.64 2.68 -6.78
C ALA A 148 10.02 3.87 -7.53
N HIS A 149 8.73 4.12 -7.26
CA HIS A 149 7.94 5.20 -7.84
C HIS A 149 7.70 5.06 -9.35
N ARG A 150 7.49 3.83 -9.78
CA ARG A 150 6.91 3.46 -11.06
C ARG A 150 5.92 2.34 -10.81
N ALA A 151 4.67 2.61 -11.04
CA ALA A 151 3.56 1.76 -10.58
C ALA A 151 3.70 0.27 -10.95
N VAL A 152 4.15 -0.07 -12.17
CA VAL A 152 4.40 -1.48 -12.55
C VAL A 152 5.57 -2.08 -11.76
N SER A 153 6.63 -1.31 -11.51
CA SER A 153 7.79 -1.77 -10.76
C SER A 153 7.42 -2.06 -9.30
N ASP A 154 6.61 -1.18 -8.69
CA ASP A 154 6.13 -1.31 -7.31
C ASP A 154 5.17 -2.50 -7.17
N VAL A 155 4.27 -2.72 -8.16
CA VAL A 155 3.41 -3.92 -8.23
C VAL A 155 4.23 -5.21 -8.28
N LEU A 156 5.24 -5.29 -9.15
CA LEU A 156 6.06 -6.50 -9.27
C LEU A 156 6.88 -6.75 -8.00
N ALA A 157 7.45 -5.71 -7.41
CA ALA A 157 8.16 -5.81 -6.14
C ALA A 157 7.24 -6.25 -4.98
N THR A 158 6.00 -5.74 -4.95
CA THR A 158 4.97 -6.13 -3.97
C THR A 158 4.62 -7.61 -4.12
N LEU A 159 4.47 -8.11 -5.34
CA LEU A 159 4.16 -9.52 -5.60
C LEU A 159 5.34 -10.45 -5.29
N GLU A 160 6.57 -10.04 -5.60
CA GLU A 160 7.77 -10.79 -5.25
C GLU A 160 7.92 -10.89 -3.72
N LEU A 161 7.66 -9.79 -3.00
CA LEU A 161 7.64 -9.76 -1.54
C LEU A 161 6.55 -10.70 -0.99
N LEU A 162 5.31 -10.60 -1.49
CA LEU A 162 4.19 -11.47 -1.11
C LEU A 162 4.51 -12.94 -1.36
N GLY A 163 5.14 -13.26 -2.49
CA GLY A 163 5.50 -14.62 -2.89
C GLY A 163 6.49 -15.32 -1.96
N GLN A 164 7.24 -14.58 -1.12
CA GLN A 164 8.16 -15.16 -0.13
C GLN A 164 7.43 -15.75 1.09
N TYR A 165 6.12 -15.47 1.24
CA TYR A 165 5.32 -15.89 2.39
C TYR A 165 4.25 -16.92 2.00
N ASP A 166 3.68 -17.58 3.01
CA ASP A 166 2.47 -18.38 2.82
C ASP A 166 1.27 -17.44 2.60
N ILE A 167 0.75 -17.43 1.40
CA ILE A 167 -0.37 -16.58 1.01
C ILE A 167 -1.62 -16.86 1.85
N ARG A 168 -1.83 -18.09 2.32
CA ARG A 168 -2.97 -18.45 3.17
C ARG A 168 -2.87 -17.72 4.52
N GLU A 169 -1.68 -17.72 5.10
CA GLU A 169 -1.42 -16.99 6.35
C GLU A 169 -1.65 -15.49 6.15
N VAL A 170 -1.13 -14.91 5.06
CA VAL A 170 -1.33 -13.49 4.74
C VAL A 170 -2.82 -13.15 4.58
N ILE A 171 -3.60 -14.00 3.92
CA ILE A 171 -5.05 -13.83 3.77
C ILE A 171 -5.76 -13.90 5.12
N GLU A 172 -5.44 -14.85 5.98
CA GLU A 172 -6.03 -14.91 7.33
C GLU A 172 -5.69 -13.64 8.12
N ARG A 173 -4.46 -13.16 8.03
CA ARG A 173 -4.04 -11.91 8.68
C ARG A 173 -4.75 -10.68 8.10
N SER A 174 -5.00 -10.62 6.80
CA SER A 174 -5.71 -9.50 6.17
C SER A 174 -7.15 -9.33 6.68
N ARG A 175 -7.75 -10.40 7.19
CA ARG A 175 -9.11 -10.39 7.80
C ARG A 175 -9.12 -9.82 9.22
N ILE A 176 -7.96 -9.75 9.88
CA ILE A 176 -7.84 -9.20 11.23
C ILE A 176 -7.79 -7.66 11.11
N PRO A 177 -8.64 -6.93 11.84
CA PRO A 177 -8.64 -5.47 11.78
C PRO A 177 -7.28 -4.86 12.14
N ASN A 178 -6.87 -3.85 11.37
CA ASN A 178 -5.78 -2.98 11.74
C ASN A 178 -6.27 -1.94 12.76
N VAL A 179 -5.50 -1.73 13.80
CA VAL A 179 -5.76 -0.75 14.86
C VAL A 179 -4.52 0.09 15.10
N GLU A 180 -4.69 1.27 15.67
CA GLU A 180 -3.59 2.05 16.21
C GLU A 180 -3.46 1.86 17.71
N VAL A 181 -2.24 1.72 18.18
CA VAL A 181 -1.91 1.78 19.61
C VAL A 181 -1.00 2.96 19.89
N ARG A 182 -1.14 3.53 21.10
CA ARG A 182 -0.34 4.64 21.60
C ARG A 182 0.56 4.15 22.73
N ALA A 183 1.85 4.48 22.67
CA ALA A 183 2.77 4.36 23.78
C ALA A 183 2.59 5.53 24.77
N VAL A 184 2.46 5.24 26.05
CA VAL A 184 2.49 6.24 27.12
C VAL A 184 3.90 6.28 27.66
N VAL A 185 4.70 7.22 27.16
CA VAL A 185 6.12 7.38 27.50
C VAL A 185 6.45 8.85 27.72
N ASP A 186 7.35 9.11 28.64
CA ASP A 186 7.96 10.42 28.83
C ASP A 186 9.04 10.70 27.76
N TYR A 187 9.45 11.96 27.65
CA TYR A 187 10.46 12.35 26.66
C TYR A 187 11.78 11.58 26.84
N SER A 188 12.19 11.29 28.07
CA SER A 188 13.37 10.49 28.41
C SER A 188 13.31 9.06 27.88
N GLU A 189 12.10 8.50 27.78
CA GLU A 189 11.85 7.11 27.37
C GLU A 189 11.50 6.97 25.87
N ARG A 190 11.49 8.06 25.13
CA ARG A 190 11.08 8.05 23.70
C ARG A 190 11.84 7.07 22.80
N LEU A 191 13.08 6.73 23.18
CA LEU A 191 13.88 5.75 22.43
C LEU A 191 13.30 4.34 22.56
N LEU A 192 12.74 3.98 23.71
CA LEU A 192 12.06 2.68 23.93
C LEU A 192 10.89 2.52 22.97
N ALA A 193 10.08 3.58 22.81
CA ALA A 193 8.97 3.56 21.85
C ALA A 193 9.48 3.43 20.41
N LYS A 194 10.53 4.19 20.04
CA LYS A 194 11.14 4.14 18.70
C LYS A 194 11.70 2.74 18.37
N GLU A 195 12.40 2.10 19.30
CA GLU A 195 12.95 0.75 19.15
C GLU A 195 11.87 -0.32 18.93
N ARG A 196 10.65 -0.07 19.41
CA ARG A 196 9.48 -0.92 19.19
C ARG A 196 8.63 -0.50 17.96
N SER A 197 9.19 0.33 17.07
CA SER A 197 8.55 0.80 15.83
C SER A 197 7.32 1.69 16.06
N TYR A 198 7.27 2.43 17.16
CA TYR A 198 6.33 3.53 17.29
C TYR A 198 6.85 4.77 16.57
N TYR A 199 5.96 5.50 15.92
CA TYR A 199 6.25 6.74 15.20
C TYR A 199 5.69 7.93 15.94
N TRP A 200 6.42 9.05 15.93
CA TRP A 200 5.98 10.29 16.55
C TRP A 200 5.01 11.05 15.64
N PHE A 201 3.79 11.24 16.11
CA PHE A 201 2.78 12.08 15.49
C PHE A 201 2.84 13.47 16.13
N ALA A 202 3.47 14.44 15.43
CA ALA A 202 3.74 15.77 15.99
C ALA A 202 2.48 16.57 16.35
N GLU A 203 1.45 16.50 15.49
CA GLU A 203 0.17 17.18 15.70
C GLU A 203 -0.54 16.73 16.98
N LEU A 204 -0.47 15.44 17.28
CA LEU A 204 -1.11 14.84 18.43
C LEU A 204 -0.17 14.72 19.65
N LYS A 205 1.11 15.00 19.44
CA LYS A 205 2.18 14.81 20.44
C LYS A 205 2.15 13.40 21.04
N GLN A 206 2.03 12.38 20.18
CA GLN A 206 1.88 10.98 20.58
C GLN A 206 2.80 10.07 19.79
N TRP A 207 3.32 9.04 20.46
CA TRP A 207 3.95 7.89 19.82
C TRP A 207 2.88 6.87 19.48
N ARG A 208 2.69 6.57 18.19
CA ARG A 208 1.67 5.62 17.69
C ARG A 208 2.30 4.53 16.85
N LYS A 209 1.62 3.39 16.78
CA LYS A 209 2.01 2.23 15.99
C LYS A 209 0.75 1.56 15.45
N PRO A 210 0.62 1.38 14.12
CA PRO A 210 -0.40 0.51 13.54
C PRO A 210 -0.01 -0.95 13.78
N MET A 211 -0.98 -1.81 14.07
CA MET A 211 -0.79 -3.24 14.26
C MET A 211 -2.10 -4.01 14.11
N LYS A 212 -2.04 -5.34 14.04
CA LYS A 212 -3.24 -6.18 14.06
C LYS A 212 -3.87 -6.19 15.44
N LEU A 213 -5.20 -6.17 15.48
CA LEU A 213 -5.95 -6.22 16.75
C LEU A 213 -5.55 -7.42 17.60
N SER A 214 -5.32 -8.58 17.01
CA SER A 214 -4.88 -9.79 17.70
C SER A 214 -3.50 -9.70 18.35
N GLU A 215 -2.68 -8.72 17.98
CA GLU A 215 -1.31 -8.53 18.49
C GLU A 215 -1.24 -7.53 19.66
N VAL A 216 -2.34 -6.81 19.94
CA VAL A 216 -2.37 -5.72 20.93
C VAL A 216 -2.04 -6.20 22.33
N ASP A 217 -2.60 -7.32 22.75
CA ASP A 217 -2.38 -7.82 24.12
C ASP A 217 -0.96 -8.36 24.30
N ALA A 218 -0.40 -8.99 23.28
CA ALA A 218 1.02 -9.38 23.28
C ALA A 218 1.94 -8.16 23.36
N GLU A 219 1.63 -7.08 22.63
CA GLU A 219 2.40 -5.83 22.70
C GLU A 219 2.29 -5.16 24.08
N LYS A 220 1.08 -5.13 24.71
CA LYS A 220 0.90 -4.62 26.08
C LYS A 220 1.76 -5.34 27.11
N VAL A 221 1.93 -6.65 26.96
CA VAL A 221 2.76 -7.48 27.85
C VAL A 221 4.26 -7.26 27.60
N ALA A 222 4.65 -7.14 26.32
CA ALA A 222 6.04 -7.09 25.92
C ALA A 222 6.66 -5.68 25.98
N ALA A 223 5.85 -4.62 25.98
CA ALA A 223 6.34 -3.25 26.02
C ALA A 223 6.80 -2.86 27.44
N PRO A 224 7.94 -2.14 27.57
CA PRO A 224 8.41 -1.64 28.86
C PRO A 224 7.64 -0.38 29.34
N PHE A 225 6.55 -0.02 28.66
CA PHE A 225 5.69 1.13 28.91
C PHE A 225 4.22 0.75 28.69
N SER A 226 3.29 1.59 29.15
CA SER A 226 1.86 1.37 28.94
C SER A 226 1.49 1.54 27.46
N VAL A 227 0.72 0.59 26.92
CA VAL A 227 0.19 0.60 25.57
C VAL A 227 -1.32 0.75 25.62
N VAL A 228 -1.85 1.76 24.94
CA VAL A 228 -3.27 2.09 24.90
C VAL A 228 -3.80 2.00 23.48
N LEU A 229 -4.92 1.30 23.30
CA LEU A 229 -5.63 1.27 22.03
C LEU A 229 -6.17 2.68 21.71
N VAL A 230 -5.95 3.14 20.49
CA VAL A 230 -6.49 4.43 20.02
C VAL A 230 -7.87 4.16 19.46
N GLU A 231 -8.89 4.78 20.02
CA GLU A 231 -10.23 4.72 19.44
C GLU A 231 -10.27 5.50 18.13
N PRO A 232 -10.96 4.98 17.08
CA PRO A 232 -11.16 5.75 15.86
C PRO A 232 -11.88 7.07 16.19
N PRO A 233 -11.60 8.15 15.49
CA PRO A 233 -12.34 9.40 15.65
C PRO A 233 -13.84 9.14 15.45
N LYS A 234 -14.64 9.68 16.37
CA LYS A 234 -16.10 9.58 16.33
C LYS A 234 -16.67 10.37 15.16
#